data_00a17daea51551af4942c00ce0a3fa37
#
_entry.id   00a17daea51551af4942c00ce0a3fa37
#
_cell.length_a   1.000
_cell.length_b   1.000
_cell.length_c   1.000
_cell.angle_alpha   90.00
_cell.angle_beta   90.00
_cell.angle_gamma   90.00
#
_symmetry.space_group_name_H-M   'P 1'
#
loop_
_entity.id
_entity.type
_entity.pdbx_description
1 polymer ?
#
loop_
_entity_poly.entity_id
_entity_poly.type
_entity_poly.pdbx_seq_one_letter_code
_entity_poly.pdbx_strand_id
1 'polypeptide(L)'
;MNFRLVLNMLGKILLIMAALMLLPAVVSVCSGGTDLLAILASAAITAAVGGGMLLLKPKDTTFFAKEGFVVVALAWVVMSLLGALPFMFGGVFTNYMDAVFETASGFTTTGATVLSGGISAIPHGIGFWRCFIIFIGGMGVLVFVMAVLPLSKERSMYLMRAEVPGPSVGKLVAKAKDTALILYSIYFALMVLMAVMLLFGGMNVYEAFTTALSTAGTGGFMVYDAGFIGLSPYLQTVTTVFMLLFAVNFNLYYYILMRRIGDVTHNEELRWFLGIFFAAVLTMTVANIGQFGSFGESLHHTAFNAASVYSTTGFASVDFDKWPTISKSIMLLLMFCGGCTGSTAGGIKTSRVAILVKNAFNELRRFAHPKYVRSLKLDGKVVSEPVIRSVTVYFSVIIGIIIVSIILVSANGFDFESSLSAVFACIFNIGPGFHAFGPTASFTPLSNFSKLVLTFDMLAGRLELWPLLLLFVPSTWKKRAVYK
;
A
#
# COMPACT_ATOMS: atom_id res chain seq x y z
N MET A 1 11.61 2.86 27.12
CA MET A 1 10.65 3.48 26.20
C MET A 1 9.81 4.53 26.91
N ASN A 2 9.48 5.63 26.26
CA ASN A 2 8.65 6.69 26.81
C ASN A 2 7.19 6.51 26.40
N PHE A 3 6.43 5.71 27.17
CA PHE A 3 5.02 5.40 26.86
C PHE A 3 4.11 6.63 26.74
N ARG A 4 4.33 7.65 27.62
CA ARG A 4 3.52 8.86 27.56
C ARG A 4 3.73 9.63 26.25
N LEU A 5 4.95 9.63 25.73
CA LEU A 5 5.25 10.25 24.44
C LEU A 5 4.60 9.50 23.28
N VAL A 6 4.68 8.16 23.29
CA VAL A 6 4.04 7.30 22.28
C VAL A 6 2.53 7.54 22.26
N LEU A 7 1.85 7.47 23.42
CA LEU A 7 0.41 7.71 23.52
C LEU A 7 0.02 9.13 23.09
N ASN A 8 0.79 10.14 23.47
CA ASN A 8 0.54 11.52 23.05
C ASN A 8 0.63 11.69 21.53
N MET A 9 1.59 11.03 20.88
CA MET A 9 1.72 11.05 19.40
C MET A 9 0.55 10.31 18.74
N LEU A 10 0.16 9.14 19.26
CA LEU A 10 -1.01 8.40 18.79
C LEU A 10 -2.30 9.25 18.93
N GLY A 11 -2.47 9.94 20.07
CA GLY A 11 -3.61 10.84 20.28
C GLY A 11 -3.71 11.93 19.19
N LYS A 12 -2.58 12.52 18.78
CA LYS A 12 -2.56 13.52 17.69
C LYS A 12 -2.97 12.91 16.36
N ILE A 13 -2.49 11.71 16.06
CA ILE A 13 -2.83 10.99 14.81
C ILE A 13 -4.33 10.68 14.78
N LEU A 14 -4.90 10.22 15.90
CA LEU A 14 -6.32 9.90 16.00
C LEU A 14 -7.21 11.14 15.88
N LEU A 15 -6.79 12.30 16.42
CA LEU A 15 -7.54 13.55 16.22
C LEU A 15 -7.54 14.00 14.76
N ILE A 16 -6.42 13.83 14.05
CA ILE A 16 -6.36 14.10 12.60
C ILE A 16 -7.29 13.13 11.87
N MET A 17 -7.26 11.84 12.21
CA MET A 17 -8.13 10.83 11.60
C MET A 17 -9.62 11.18 11.84
N ALA A 18 -9.98 11.58 13.06
CA ALA A 18 -11.34 12.01 13.37
C ALA A 18 -11.78 13.24 12.56
N ALA A 19 -10.88 14.21 12.35
CA ALA A 19 -11.13 15.35 11.48
C ALA A 19 -11.30 14.92 10.00
N LEU A 20 -10.51 13.97 9.52
CA LEU A 20 -10.63 13.42 8.16
C LEU A 20 -11.93 12.63 7.95
N MET A 21 -12.50 12.02 9.01
CA MET A 21 -13.82 11.38 8.97
C MET A 21 -14.97 12.35 8.70
N LEU A 22 -14.75 13.68 8.85
CA LEU A 22 -15.77 14.67 8.51
C LEU A 22 -15.97 14.81 6.99
N LEU A 23 -14.98 14.46 6.16
CA LEU A 23 -15.14 14.48 4.69
C LEU A 23 -16.18 13.45 4.20
N PRO A 24 -16.14 12.16 4.58
CA PRO A 24 -17.22 11.24 4.27
C PRO A 24 -18.58 11.66 4.86
N ALA A 25 -18.62 12.35 6.01
CA ALA A 25 -19.85 12.91 6.56
C ALA A 25 -20.45 13.99 5.63
N VAL A 26 -19.62 14.86 5.06
CA VAL A 26 -20.06 15.82 4.02
C VAL A 26 -20.63 15.10 2.81
N VAL A 27 -19.95 14.05 2.31
CA VAL A 27 -20.44 13.25 1.18
C VAL A 27 -21.79 12.62 1.50
N SER A 28 -21.97 12.06 2.71
CA SER A 28 -23.25 11.52 3.18
C SER A 28 -24.36 12.56 3.13
N VAL A 29 -24.12 13.78 3.61
CA VAL A 29 -25.10 14.88 3.57
C VAL A 29 -25.46 15.25 2.12
N CYS A 30 -24.45 15.40 1.25
CA CYS A 30 -24.65 15.78 -0.14
C CYS A 30 -25.44 14.72 -0.96
N SER A 31 -25.31 13.44 -0.59
CA SER A 31 -26.00 12.33 -1.23
C SER A 31 -27.36 11.99 -0.60
N GLY A 32 -27.76 12.70 0.47
CA GLY A 32 -28.99 12.36 1.23
C GLY A 32 -28.89 11.00 1.95
N GLY A 33 -27.67 10.57 2.31
CA GLY A 33 -27.40 9.25 2.88
C GLY A 33 -27.85 9.12 4.34
N THR A 34 -28.14 7.89 4.73
CA THR A 34 -28.59 7.52 6.08
C THR A 34 -27.41 7.25 7.06
N ASP A 35 -26.19 7.29 6.55
CA ASP A 35 -24.95 6.90 7.25
C ASP A 35 -24.27 8.04 8.01
N LEU A 36 -24.81 9.26 7.95
CA LEU A 36 -24.25 10.44 8.62
C LEU A 36 -24.00 10.22 10.11
N LEU A 37 -25.00 9.68 10.83
CA LEU A 37 -24.88 9.44 12.27
C LEU A 37 -23.80 8.39 12.59
N ALA A 38 -23.70 7.35 11.78
CA ALA A 38 -22.68 6.31 11.93
C ALA A 38 -21.27 6.90 11.81
N ILE A 39 -21.05 7.76 10.81
CA ILE A 39 -19.76 8.42 10.58
C ILE A 39 -19.45 9.42 11.70
N LEU A 40 -20.41 10.26 12.11
CA LEU A 40 -20.21 11.25 13.17
C LEU A 40 -19.95 10.58 14.53
N ALA A 41 -20.68 9.51 14.86
CA ALA A 41 -20.44 8.75 16.09
C ALA A 41 -19.04 8.13 16.10
N SER A 42 -18.59 7.57 14.97
CA SER A 42 -17.25 7.02 14.81
C SER A 42 -16.17 8.10 14.96
N ALA A 43 -16.37 9.26 14.35
CA ALA A 43 -15.47 10.41 14.48
C ALA A 43 -15.39 10.91 15.94
N ALA A 44 -16.54 11.00 16.63
CA ALA A 44 -16.60 11.41 18.03
C ALA A 44 -15.87 10.42 18.95
N ILE A 45 -16.06 9.10 18.77
CA ILE A 45 -15.35 8.07 19.55
C ILE A 45 -13.86 8.16 19.29
N THR A 46 -13.44 8.27 18.02
CA THR A 46 -12.03 8.40 17.63
C THR A 46 -11.41 9.67 18.24
N ALA A 47 -12.13 10.80 18.23
CA ALA A 47 -11.70 12.04 18.84
C ALA A 47 -11.63 11.94 20.38
N ALA A 48 -12.57 11.26 21.02
CA ALA A 48 -12.57 11.04 22.47
C ALA A 48 -11.38 10.19 22.91
N VAL A 49 -11.09 9.08 22.19
CA VAL A 49 -9.92 8.24 22.45
C VAL A 49 -8.62 9.02 22.24
N GLY A 50 -8.52 9.76 21.11
CA GLY A 50 -7.35 10.59 20.80
C GLY A 50 -7.14 11.71 21.83
N GLY A 51 -8.22 12.40 22.22
CA GLY A 51 -8.22 13.44 23.25
C GLY A 51 -7.78 12.90 24.63
N GLY A 52 -8.30 11.73 25.03
CA GLY A 52 -7.90 11.04 26.24
C GLY A 52 -6.40 10.72 26.28
N MET A 53 -5.84 10.25 25.13
CA MET A 53 -4.40 10.00 25.01
C MET A 53 -3.57 11.29 25.12
N LEU A 54 -4.07 12.44 24.68
CA LEU A 54 -3.37 13.73 24.79
C LEU A 54 -3.24 14.24 26.23
N LEU A 55 -4.17 13.85 27.13
CA LEU A 55 -4.08 14.21 28.56
C LEU A 55 -2.83 13.64 29.21
N LEU A 56 -2.25 12.57 28.65
CA LEU A 56 -1.01 11.97 29.09
C LEU A 56 0.21 12.77 28.62
N LYS A 57 0.42 13.96 29.17
CA LYS A 57 1.54 14.83 28.81
C LYS A 57 2.90 14.15 29.08
N PRO A 58 3.81 14.06 28.09
CA PRO A 58 5.15 13.51 28.30
C PRO A 58 5.99 14.49 29.13
N LYS A 59 6.66 13.98 30.17
CA LYS A 59 7.64 14.75 30.96
C LYS A 59 8.93 15.00 30.19
N ASP A 60 9.35 14.01 29.39
CA ASP A 60 10.52 14.06 28.52
C ASP A 60 10.03 13.98 27.06
N THR A 61 10.55 14.87 26.22
CA THR A 61 10.19 14.99 24.82
C THR A 61 11.28 14.45 23.88
N THR A 62 12.33 13.83 24.41
CA THR A 62 13.37 13.18 23.57
C THR A 62 12.77 12.03 22.79
N PHE A 63 12.99 12.03 21.48
CA PHE A 63 12.39 11.10 20.54
C PHE A 63 13.51 10.38 19.77
N PHE A 64 13.55 9.07 19.88
CA PHE A 64 14.54 8.25 19.18
C PHE A 64 13.88 7.38 18.10
N ALA A 65 14.68 6.76 17.27
CA ALA A 65 14.21 5.88 16.20
C ALA A 65 13.29 4.76 16.71
N LYS A 66 13.60 4.20 17.90
CA LYS A 66 12.82 3.14 18.54
C LYS A 66 11.37 3.59 18.83
N GLU A 67 11.19 4.76 19.44
CA GLU A 67 9.87 5.34 19.68
C GLU A 67 9.15 5.63 18.36
N GLY A 68 9.89 6.06 17.34
CA GLY A 68 9.34 6.28 15.99
C GLY A 68 8.72 5.01 15.39
N PHE A 69 9.46 3.91 15.38
CA PHE A 69 8.97 2.64 14.87
C PHE A 69 7.74 2.13 15.63
N VAL A 70 7.74 2.23 16.96
CA VAL A 70 6.60 1.82 17.78
C VAL A 70 5.37 2.70 17.53
N VAL A 71 5.53 4.03 17.43
CA VAL A 71 4.42 4.95 17.10
C VAL A 71 3.83 4.61 15.73
N VAL A 72 4.69 4.37 14.72
CA VAL A 72 4.25 3.98 13.39
C VAL A 72 3.40 2.71 13.45
N ALA A 73 3.94 1.62 13.99
CA ALA A 73 3.25 0.34 14.03
C ALA A 73 1.93 0.39 14.81
N LEU A 74 1.93 1.02 16.00
CA LEU A 74 0.72 1.17 16.79
C LEU A 74 -0.32 2.10 16.13
N ALA A 75 0.12 3.14 15.42
CA ALA A 75 -0.79 4.02 14.69
C ALA A 75 -1.61 3.25 13.66
N TRP A 76 -0.94 2.43 12.83
CA TRP A 76 -1.61 1.62 11.81
C TRP A 76 -2.59 0.62 12.43
N VAL A 77 -2.21 -0.06 13.52
CA VAL A 77 -3.11 -0.98 14.24
C VAL A 77 -4.32 -0.24 14.80
N VAL A 78 -4.10 0.85 15.56
CA VAL A 78 -5.20 1.57 16.22
C VAL A 78 -6.11 2.27 15.20
N MET A 79 -5.57 2.80 14.11
CA MET A 79 -6.36 3.38 13.03
C MET A 79 -7.21 2.32 12.32
N SER A 80 -6.68 1.12 12.10
CA SER A 80 -7.46 0.01 11.52
C SER A 80 -8.62 -0.40 12.43
N LEU A 81 -8.41 -0.42 13.75
CA LEU A 81 -9.46 -0.71 14.72
C LEU A 81 -10.53 0.39 14.75
N LEU A 82 -10.15 1.66 14.92
CA LEU A 82 -11.12 2.75 15.03
C LEU A 82 -11.76 3.13 13.69
N GLY A 83 -11.02 2.98 12.57
CA GLY A 83 -11.54 3.20 11.23
C GLY A 83 -12.56 2.15 10.77
N ALA A 84 -12.70 1.05 11.49
CA ALA A 84 -13.71 0.03 11.30
C ALA A 84 -15.10 0.45 11.81
N LEU A 85 -15.17 1.43 12.72
CA LEU A 85 -16.43 1.86 13.37
C LEU A 85 -17.50 2.36 12.38
N PRO A 86 -17.19 3.17 11.34
CA PRO A 86 -18.20 3.58 10.36
C PRO A 86 -18.88 2.40 9.67
N PHE A 87 -18.16 1.34 9.36
CA PHE A 87 -18.70 0.15 8.73
C PHE A 87 -19.63 -0.64 9.66
N MET A 88 -19.29 -0.69 10.95
CA MET A 88 -20.13 -1.36 11.98
C MET A 88 -21.40 -0.56 12.27
N PHE A 89 -21.27 0.73 12.55
CA PHE A 89 -22.42 1.57 12.89
C PHE A 89 -23.33 1.84 11.69
N GLY A 90 -22.77 1.81 10.48
CA GLY A 90 -23.53 1.91 9.24
C GLY A 90 -24.16 0.59 8.77
N GLY A 91 -23.99 -0.50 9.53
CA GLY A 91 -24.60 -1.79 9.24
C GLY A 91 -24.05 -2.53 8.02
N VAL A 92 -22.87 -2.13 7.51
CA VAL A 92 -22.21 -2.78 6.37
C VAL A 92 -21.69 -4.17 6.77
N PHE A 93 -21.15 -4.28 7.99
CA PHE A 93 -20.70 -5.54 8.58
C PHE A 93 -21.40 -5.80 9.90
N THR A 94 -21.68 -7.09 10.17
CA THR A 94 -22.18 -7.58 11.45
C THR A 94 -21.05 -8.08 12.36
N ASN A 95 -19.94 -8.51 11.76
CA ASN A 95 -18.76 -9.02 12.46
C ASN A 95 -17.66 -7.92 12.48
N TYR A 96 -17.18 -7.57 13.68
CA TYR A 96 -16.15 -6.56 13.84
C TYR A 96 -14.82 -6.96 13.18
N MET A 97 -14.48 -8.26 13.13
CA MET A 97 -13.25 -8.71 12.47
C MET A 97 -13.29 -8.43 10.97
N ASP A 98 -14.46 -8.53 10.34
CA ASP A 98 -14.65 -8.21 8.93
C ASP A 98 -14.44 -6.70 8.68
N ALA A 99 -15.00 -5.86 9.55
CA ALA A 99 -14.79 -4.42 9.48
C ALA A 99 -13.33 -4.02 9.68
N VAL A 100 -12.62 -4.69 10.60
CA VAL A 100 -11.18 -4.45 10.84
C VAL A 100 -10.35 -4.91 9.65
N PHE A 101 -10.66 -6.07 9.07
CA PHE A 101 -9.98 -6.58 7.86
C PHE A 101 -10.13 -5.60 6.69
N GLU A 102 -11.37 -5.16 6.40
CA GLU A 102 -11.66 -4.20 5.33
C GLU A 102 -10.93 -2.88 5.56
N THR A 103 -10.93 -2.38 6.81
CA THR A 103 -10.26 -1.12 7.16
C THR A 103 -8.74 -1.23 7.09
N ALA A 104 -8.18 -2.33 7.61
CA ALA A 104 -6.75 -2.60 7.51
C ALA A 104 -6.33 -2.72 6.04
N SER A 105 -7.10 -3.44 5.23
CA SER A 105 -6.91 -3.54 3.79
C SER A 105 -6.93 -2.18 3.11
N GLY A 106 -7.86 -1.29 3.48
CA GLY A 106 -7.92 0.07 2.98
C GLY A 106 -6.70 0.89 3.37
N PHE A 107 -6.39 1.01 4.66
CA PHE A 107 -5.23 1.79 5.11
C PHE A 107 -3.90 1.25 4.57
N THR A 108 -3.70 -0.06 4.56
CA THR A 108 -2.48 -0.68 4.00
C THR A 108 -2.46 -0.69 2.48
N THR A 109 -3.50 -0.12 1.85
CA THR A 109 -3.64 -0.06 0.39
C THR A 109 -3.59 -1.43 -0.28
N THR A 110 -4.12 -2.46 0.41
CA THR A 110 -4.13 -3.83 -0.09
C THR A 110 -5.27 -4.06 -1.08
N GLY A 111 -6.50 -3.61 -0.74
CA GLY A 111 -7.66 -3.83 -1.60
C GLY A 111 -8.34 -5.20 -1.49
N ALA A 112 -7.85 -6.08 -0.63
CA ALA A 112 -8.56 -7.32 -0.29
C ALA A 112 -9.87 -6.99 0.42
N THR A 113 -10.99 -7.56 -0.03
CA THR A 113 -12.31 -7.24 0.51
C THR A 113 -13.03 -8.48 1.05
N VAL A 114 -13.74 -8.28 2.15
CA VAL A 114 -14.69 -9.27 2.70
C VAL A 114 -16.14 -8.97 2.30
N LEU A 115 -16.36 -8.02 1.38
CA LEU A 115 -17.66 -7.80 0.74
C LEU A 115 -17.83 -8.82 -0.38
N SER A 116 -18.94 -9.55 -0.37
CA SER A 116 -19.27 -10.59 -1.37
C SER A 116 -20.34 -10.13 -2.36
N GLY A 117 -20.39 -8.83 -2.65
CA GLY A 117 -21.39 -8.16 -3.48
C GLY A 117 -22.14 -7.10 -2.70
N GLY A 118 -23.02 -6.35 -3.39
CA GLY A 118 -23.75 -5.24 -2.79
C GLY A 118 -22.91 -4.01 -2.49
N ILE A 119 -21.72 -3.89 -3.09
CA ILE A 119 -20.85 -2.71 -2.95
C ILE A 119 -21.58 -1.46 -3.42
N SER A 120 -22.33 -1.57 -4.51
CA SER A 120 -23.15 -0.49 -5.08
C SER A 120 -24.29 -0.05 -4.16
N ALA A 121 -24.69 -0.89 -3.20
CA ALA A 121 -25.75 -0.58 -2.23
C ALA A 121 -25.20 0.06 -0.93
N ILE A 122 -23.88 0.15 -0.75
CA ILE A 122 -23.27 0.78 0.41
C ILE A 122 -23.57 2.29 0.38
N PRO A 123 -23.99 2.90 1.51
CA PRO A 123 -24.23 4.33 1.57
C PRO A 123 -23.00 5.14 1.13
N HIS A 124 -23.22 6.22 0.39
CA HIS A 124 -22.14 6.96 -0.29
C HIS A 124 -21.07 7.51 0.65
N GLY A 125 -21.41 7.89 1.87
CA GLY A 125 -20.42 8.37 2.83
C GLY A 125 -19.47 7.25 3.28
N ILE A 126 -19.99 6.06 3.57
CA ILE A 126 -19.18 4.88 3.94
C ILE A 126 -18.39 4.36 2.74
N GLY A 127 -19.00 4.32 1.53
CA GLY A 127 -18.31 3.98 0.28
C GLY A 127 -17.15 4.95 -0.01
N PHE A 128 -17.36 6.25 0.22
CA PHE A 128 -16.29 7.26 0.14
C PHE A 128 -15.21 6.99 1.19
N TRP A 129 -15.56 6.72 2.46
CA TRP A 129 -14.60 6.40 3.51
C TRP A 129 -13.72 5.21 3.12
N ARG A 130 -14.31 4.17 2.56
CA ARG A 130 -13.62 2.96 2.08
C ARG A 130 -12.52 3.29 1.05
N CYS A 131 -12.79 4.15 0.07
CA CYS A 131 -11.80 4.58 -0.92
C CYS A 131 -10.84 5.64 -0.36
N PHE A 132 -11.30 6.50 0.55
CA PHE A 132 -10.51 7.58 1.11
C PHE A 132 -9.41 7.08 2.07
N ILE A 133 -9.66 6.01 2.84
CA ILE A 133 -8.61 5.40 3.68
C ILE A 133 -7.45 4.87 2.86
N ILE A 134 -7.68 4.39 1.63
CA ILE A 134 -6.62 4.01 0.69
C ILE A 134 -5.78 5.23 0.32
N PHE A 135 -6.41 6.35 -0.01
CA PHE A 135 -5.70 7.59 -0.35
C PHE A 135 -4.82 8.07 0.80
N ILE A 136 -5.34 8.05 2.05
CA ILE A 136 -4.58 8.40 3.25
C ILE A 136 -3.40 7.42 3.44
N GLY A 137 -3.63 6.13 3.27
CA GLY A 137 -2.64 5.07 3.42
C GLY A 137 -1.54 5.10 2.36
N GLY A 138 -1.86 5.54 1.13
CA GLY A 138 -0.96 5.49 -0.03
C GLY A 138 0.36 6.23 0.17
N MET A 139 0.31 7.49 0.57
CA MET A 139 1.51 8.29 0.86
C MET A 139 2.03 8.16 2.31
N GLY A 140 1.39 7.27 3.10
CA GLY A 140 1.73 7.08 4.49
C GLY A 140 1.10 8.13 5.42
N VAL A 141 0.41 7.64 6.45
CA VAL A 141 -0.31 8.48 7.41
C VAL A 141 0.64 9.41 8.15
N LEU A 142 1.83 8.94 8.52
CA LEU A 142 2.77 9.76 9.30
C LEU A 142 3.50 10.80 8.46
N VAL A 143 3.70 10.56 7.17
CA VAL A 143 4.19 11.59 6.25
C VAL A 143 3.14 12.72 6.14
N PHE A 144 1.85 12.37 6.08
CA PHE A 144 0.75 13.34 6.16
C PHE A 144 0.75 14.12 7.48
N VAL A 145 0.87 13.41 8.60
CA VAL A 145 0.97 14.05 9.93
C VAL A 145 2.17 14.98 10.04
N MET A 146 3.31 14.62 9.44
CA MET A 146 4.50 15.49 9.39
C MET A 146 4.28 16.75 8.57
N ALA A 147 3.51 16.68 7.49
CA ALA A 147 3.18 17.85 6.67
C ALA A 147 2.30 18.84 7.45
N VAL A 148 1.36 18.32 8.26
CA VAL A 148 0.37 19.12 8.99
C VAL A 148 0.88 19.62 10.35
N LEU A 149 1.56 18.75 11.14
CA LEU A 149 1.99 19.10 12.49
C LEU A 149 3.39 19.73 12.52
N PRO A 150 3.61 20.76 13.39
CA PRO A 150 4.92 21.30 13.64
C PRO A 150 5.73 20.36 14.53
N LEU A 151 6.41 19.39 13.91
CA LEU A 151 7.32 18.46 14.60
C LEU A 151 8.74 19.02 14.61
N SER A 152 9.54 18.68 15.64
CA SER A 152 10.98 18.99 15.63
C SER A 152 11.68 18.27 14.48
N LYS A 153 12.79 18.85 13.96
CA LYS A 153 13.55 18.31 12.81
C LYS A 153 13.96 16.85 13.01
N GLU A 154 14.36 16.49 14.23
CA GLU A 154 14.77 15.12 14.57
C GLU A 154 13.59 14.14 14.56
N ARG A 155 12.45 14.52 15.13
CA ARG A 155 11.23 13.69 15.13
C ARG A 155 10.72 13.42 13.72
N SER A 156 10.67 14.45 12.88
CA SER A 156 10.26 14.31 11.48
C SER A 156 11.15 13.33 10.72
N MET A 157 12.47 13.36 10.96
CA MET A 157 13.41 12.45 10.31
C MET A 157 13.23 10.98 10.73
N TYR A 158 12.99 10.71 12.01
CA TYR A 158 12.78 9.33 12.48
C TYR A 158 11.46 8.74 11.99
N LEU A 159 10.38 9.52 11.99
CA LEU A 159 9.08 9.11 11.46
C LEU A 159 9.16 8.85 9.96
N MET A 160 9.77 9.76 9.19
CA MET A 160 9.93 9.60 7.75
C MET A 160 10.73 8.35 7.39
N ARG A 161 11.79 8.04 8.13
CA ARG A 161 12.58 6.81 7.93
C ARG A 161 11.82 5.53 8.28
N ALA A 162 10.86 5.62 9.20
CA ALA A 162 10.06 4.49 9.63
C ALA A 162 8.93 4.13 8.65
N GLU A 163 8.49 5.08 7.83
CA GLU A 163 7.32 4.91 6.96
C GLU A 163 7.65 4.92 5.47
N VAL A 164 8.68 5.67 5.04
CA VAL A 164 9.03 5.72 3.62
C VAL A 164 9.70 4.43 3.17
N PRO A 165 9.09 3.68 2.26
CA PRO A 165 9.60 2.39 1.83
C PRO A 165 10.89 2.50 1.02
N GLY A 166 11.84 1.62 1.29
CA GLY A 166 13.05 1.42 0.50
C GLY A 166 14.37 1.58 1.23
N PRO A 167 15.49 1.20 0.57
CA PRO A 167 16.81 1.17 1.18
C PRO A 167 17.44 2.55 1.42
N SER A 168 16.89 3.62 0.83
CA SER A 168 17.38 4.99 1.04
C SER A 168 16.27 6.02 0.96
N VAL A 169 16.21 6.94 1.93
CA VAL A 169 15.31 8.09 1.90
C VAL A 169 16.02 9.24 1.21
N GLY A 170 15.63 9.56 -0.02
CA GLY A 170 16.11 10.75 -0.73
C GLY A 170 15.57 12.03 -0.07
N LYS A 171 16.43 12.99 0.24
CA LYS A 171 16.02 14.34 0.65
C LYS A 171 15.92 15.24 -0.57
N LEU A 172 14.72 15.74 -0.86
CA LEU A 172 14.50 16.72 -1.94
C LEU A 172 14.95 18.11 -1.50
N VAL A 173 14.69 18.46 -0.24
CA VAL A 173 15.01 19.76 0.37
C VAL A 173 15.55 19.58 1.79
N ALA A 174 16.10 20.65 2.38
CA ALA A 174 16.75 20.61 3.68
C ALA A 174 15.82 20.21 4.84
N LYS A 175 14.51 20.53 4.75
CA LYS A 175 13.52 20.19 5.79
C LYS A 175 12.64 19.02 5.35
N ALA A 176 12.46 18.03 6.20
CA ALA A 176 11.59 16.86 5.95
C ALA A 176 10.13 17.27 5.72
N LYS A 177 9.64 18.30 6.41
CA LYS A 177 8.28 18.84 6.23
C LYS A 177 8.08 19.36 4.81
N ASP A 178 9.02 20.13 4.27
CA ASP A 178 8.91 20.72 2.94
C ASP A 178 8.95 19.61 1.87
N THR A 179 9.80 18.58 2.07
CA THR A 179 9.78 17.37 1.22
C THR A 179 8.42 16.70 1.24
N ALA A 180 7.83 16.49 2.42
CA ALA A 180 6.51 15.88 2.54
C ALA A 180 5.44 16.71 1.83
N LEU A 181 5.42 18.03 2.00
CA LEU A 181 4.46 18.92 1.34
C LEU A 181 4.55 18.85 -0.19
N ILE A 182 5.77 18.86 -0.75
CA ILE A 182 5.99 18.75 -2.21
C ILE A 182 5.45 17.41 -2.73
N LEU A 183 5.80 16.30 -2.07
CA LEU A 183 5.35 14.97 -2.49
C LEU A 183 3.83 14.83 -2.40
N TYR A 184 3.20 15.34 -1.33
CA TYR A 184 1.73 15.36 -1.20
C TYR A 184 1.06 16.23 -2.24
N SER A 185 1.65 17.39 -2.58
CA SER A 185 1.10 18.26 -3.63
C SER A 185 1.11 17.56 -5.00
N ILE A 186 2.20 16.86 -5.33
CA ILE A 186 2.28 16.06 -6.58
C ILE A 186 1.27 14.93 -6.57
N TYR A 187 1.17 14.20 -5.45
CA TYR A 187 0.22 13.10 -5.27
C TYR A 187 -1.23 13.56 -5.46
N PHE A 188 -1.59 14.65 -4.80
CA PHE A 188 -2.92 15.24 -4.90
C PHE A 188 -3.23 15.76 -6.31
N ALA A 189 -2.27 16.44 -6.94
CA ALA A 189 -2.42 16.95 -8.31
C ALA A 189 -2.63 15.82 -9.33
N LEU A 190 -1.88 14.73 -9.23
CA LEU A 190 -2.07 13.56 -10.08
C LEU A 190 -3.43 12.89 -9.85
N MET A 191 -3.90 12.81 -8.60
CA MET A 191 -5.22 12.27 -8.26
C MET A 191 -6.34 13.12 -8.88
N VAL A 192 -6.25 14.46 -8.75
CA VAL A 192 -7.23 15.37 -9.35
C VAL A 192 -7.20 15.26 -10.87
N LEU A 193 -6.02 15.21 -11.50
CA LEU A 193 -5.89 15.01 -12.95
C LEU A 193 -6.56 13.72 -13.40
N MET A 194 -6.36 12.61 -12.68
CA MET A 194 -7.03 11.35 -12.96
C MET A 194 -8.56 11.48 -12.85
N ALA A 195 -9.06 12.08 -11.76
CA ALA A 195 -10.49 12.27 -11.57
C ALA A 195 -11.12 13.06 -12.73
N VAL A 196 -10.47 14.14 -13.19
CA VAL A 196 -10.91 14.91 -14.35
C VAL A 196 -10.94 14.04 -15.63
N MET A 197 -9.93 13.23 -15.88
CA MET A 197 -9.91 12.33 -17.04
C MET A 197 -11.01 11.26 -16.95
N LEU A 198 -11.32 10.74 -15.77
CA LEU A 198 -12.42 9.79 -15.58
C LEU A 198 -13.80 10.44 -15.81
N LEU A 199 -13.98 11.71 -15.42
CA LEU A 199 -15.19 12.48 -15.74
C LEU A 199 -15.40 12.61 -17.27
N PHE A 200 -14.33 12.87 -18.04
CA PHE A 200 -14.41 12.87 -19.51
C PHE A 200 -14.75 11.49 -20.09
N GLY A 201 -14.46 10.42 -19.36
CA GLY A 201 -14.83 9.05 -19.71
C GLY A 201 -16.28 8.67 -19.39
N GLY A 202 -17.07 9.60 -18.82
CA GLY A 202 -18.50 9.42 -18.53
C GLY A 202 -18.80 8.91 -17.11
N MET A 203 -17.81 8.81 -16.21
CA MET A 203 -18.08 8.57 -14.79
C MET A 203 -18.75 9.80 -14.16
N ASN A 204 -19.64 9.59 -13.20
CA ASN A 204 -20.15 10.70 -12.39
C ASN A 204 -19.09 11.18 -11.39
N VAL A 205 -19.34 12.33 -10.74
CA VAL A 205 -18.36 12.97 -9.83
C VAL A 205 -17.97 12.04 -8.69
N TYR A 206 -18.92 11.36 -8.07
CA TYR A 206 -18.67 10.45 -6.95
C TYR A 206 -17.80 9.26 -7.39
N GLU A 207 -18.13 8.62 -8.50
CA GLU A 207 -17.41 7.50 -9.08
C GLU A 207 -15.98 7.88 -9.49
N ALA A 208 -15.83 9.02 -10.19
CA ALA A 208 -14.53 9.50 -10.64
C ALA A 208 -13.58 9.80 -9.48
N PHE A 209 -14.09 10.49 -8.44
CA PHE A 209 -13.27 10.81 -7.27
C PHE A 209 -12.93 9.58 -6.44
N THR A 210 -13.89 8.69 -6.16
CA THR A 210 -13.63 7.47 -5.37
C THR A 210 -12.65 6.55 -6.09
N THR A 211 -12.77 6.39 -7.42
CA THR A 211 -11.84 5.62 -8.24
C THR A 211 -10.45 6.26 -8.26
N ALA A 212 -10.37 7.58 -8.42
CA ALA A 212 -9.09 8.29 -8.40
C ALA A 212 -8.40 8.21 -7.04
N LEU A 213 -9.13 8.33 -5.92
CA LEU A 213 -8.60 8.15 -4.56
C LEU A 213 -8.00 6.76 -4.36
N SER A 214 -8.74 5.73 -4.79
CA SER A 214 -8.33 4.33 -4.67
C SER A 214 -7.13 4.01 -5.56
N THR A 215 -7.10 4.51 -6.80
CA THR A 215 -5.96 4.33 -7.71
C THR A 215 -4.73 5.08 -7.22
N ALA A 216 -4.89 6.31 -6.73
CA ALA A 216 -3.78 7.10 -6.23
C ALA A 216 -3.06 6.40 -5.07
N GLY A 217 -3.81 5.83 -4.14
CA GLY A 217 -3.23 5.04 -3.06
C GLY A 217 -2.79 3.64 -3.47
N THR A 218 -3.08 3.20 -4.72
CA THR A 218 -2.78 1.85 -5.21
C THR A 218 -3.43 0.75 -4.38
N GLY A 219 -4.74 0.88 -4.05
CA GLY A 219 -5.40 -0.06 -3.16
C GLY A 219 -6.67 -0.73 -3.71
N GLY A 220 -7.15 -0.36 -4.90
CA GLY A 220 -8.10 -1.15 -5.67
C GLY A 220 -9.55 -1.25 -5.17
N PHE A 221 -9.97 -0.54 -4.13
CA PHE A 221 -11.38 -0.50 -3.79
C PHE A 221 -12.19 0.30 -4.80
N MET A 222 -13.35 -0.21 -5.17
CA MET A 222 -14.30 0.44 -6.05
C MET A 222 -15.69 0.55 -5.43
N VAL A 223 -16.52 1.37 -6.05
CA VAL A 223 -17.95 1.53 -5.72
C VAL A 223 -18.86 0.67 -6.61
N TYR A 224 -18.27 -0.10 -7.53
CA TYR A 224 -18.95 -1.07 -8.38
C TYR A 224 -18.64 -2.49 -7.95
N ASP A 225 -19.66 -3.38 -8.04
CA ASP A 225 -19.49 -4.80 -7.74
C ASP A 225 -18.56 -5.51 -8.74
N ALA A 226 -18.66 -5.14 -10.02
CA ALA A 226 -17.87 -5.75 -11.10
C ALA A 226 -16.47 -5.14 -11.30
N GLY A 227 -16.07 -4.16 -10.48
CA GLY A 227 -14.81 -3.47 -10.67
C GLY A 227 -14.73 -2.77 -12.03
N PHE A 228 -13.63 -2.97 -12.76
CA PHE A 228 -13.46 -2.43 -14.13
C PHE A 228 -13.97 -3.36 -15.23
N ILE A 229 -14.55 -4.52 -14.88
CA ILE A 229 -15.13 -5.45 -15.86
C ILE A 229 -16.34 -4.80 -16.52
N GLY A 230 -16.32 -4.69 -17.85
CA GLY A 230 -17.40 -4.07 -18.63
C GLY A 230 -17.36 -2.54 -18.71
N LEU A 231 -16.44 -1.86 -18.05
CA LEU A 231 -16.25 -0.41 -18.27
C LEU A 231 -15.60 -0.14 -19.63
N SER A 232 -15.78 1.10 -20.13
CA SER A 232 -15.26 1.48 -21.44
C SER A 232 -13.73 1.33 -21.55
N PRO A 233 -13.19 0.99 -22.75
CA PRO A 233 -11.76 0.90 -22.98
C PRO A 233 -10.99 2.19 -22.63
N TYR A 234 -11.63 3.35 -22.78
CA TYR A 234 -11.06 4.64 -22.38
C TYR A 234 -10.78 4.68 -20.87
N LEU A 235 -11.78 4.36 -20.04
CA LEU A 235 -11.64 4.35 -18.58
C LEU A 235 -10.58 3.34 -18.13
N GLN A 236 -10.55 2.17 -18.74
CA GLN A 236 -9.53 1.14 -18.46
C GLN A 236 -8.14 1.64 -18.86
N THR A 237 -7.96 2.29 -20.02
CA THR A 237 -6.66 2.82 -20.46
C THR A 237 -6.17 3.95 -19.57
N VAL A 238 -7.04 4.92 -19.23
CA VAL A 238 -6.70 6.00 -18.29
C VAL A 238 -6.22 5.41 -16.97
N THR A 239 -6.98 4.46 -16.42
CA THR A 239 -6.63 3.83 -15.14
C THR A 239 -5.32 3.05 -15.23
N THR A 240 -5.07 2.33 -16.34
CA THR A 240 -3.79 1.63 -16.57
C THR A 240 -2.60 2.58 -16.49
N VAL A 241 -2.69 3.73 -17.16
CA VAL A 241 -1.63 4.74 -17.14
C VAL A 241 -1.41 5.29 -15.74
N PHE A 242 -2.49 5.65 -15.03
CA PHE A 242 -2.37 6.21 -13.69
C PHE A 242 -1.90 5.19 -12.64
N MET A 243 -2.28 3.91 -12.74
CA MET A 243 -1.72 2.85 -11.89
C MET A 243 -0.19 2.79 -12.01
N LEU A 244 0.35 2.85 -13.22
CA LEU A 244 1.80 2.89 -13.43
C LEU A 244 2.42 4.19 -12.92
N LEU A 245 1.78 5.34 -13.15
CA LEU A 245 2.28 6.64 -12.65
C LEU A 245 2.36 6.66 -11.12
N PHE A 246 1.37 6.16 -10.40
CA PHE A 246 1.40 6.08 -8.94
C PHE A 246 2.40 5.04 -8.40
N ALA A 247 2.79 4.04 -9.20
CA ALA A 247 3.82 3.07 -8.85
C ALA A 247 5.26 3.53 -9.11
N VAL A 248 5.46 4.67 -9.76
CA VAL A 248 6.77 5.29 -9.98
C VAL A 248 7.19 6.13 -8.76
N ASN A 249 8.50 6.23 -8.53
CA ASN A 249 9.06 7.05 -7.45
C ASN A 249 8.69 8.53 -7.57
N PHE A 250 7.99 9.07 -6.57
CA PHE A 250 7.51 10.45 -6.57
C PHE A 250 8.63 11.52 -6.66
N ASN A 251 9.86 11.19 -6.24
CA ASN A 251 10.99 12.10 -6.43
C ASN A 251 11.29 12.38 -7.91
N LEU A 252 10.96 11.44 -8.81
CA LEU A 252 11.19 11.63 -10.25
C LEU A 252 10.26 12.71 -10.81
N TYR A 253 9.02 12.83 -10.32
CA TYR A 253 8.12 13.93 -10.70
C TYR A 253 8.65 15.28 -10.25
N TYR A 254 9.22 15.35 -9.06
CA TYR A 254 9.90 16.56 -8.61
C TYR A 254 11.08 16.94 -9.55
N TYR A 255 11.89 15.96 -9.99
CA TYR A 255 12.96 16.22 -10.95
C TYR A 255 12.43 16.68 -12.31
N ILE A 256 11.27 16.17 -12.77
CA ILE A 256 10.60 16.64 -13.99
C ILE A 256 10.20 18.12 -13.82
N LEU A 257 9.56 18.48 -12.70
CA LEU A 257 9.16 19.86 -12.39
C LEU A 257 10.37 20.83 -12.35
N MET A 258 11.51 20.34 -11.86
CA MET A 258 12.77 21.08 -11.82
C MET A 258 13.55 21.05 -13.16
N ARG A 259 12.95 20.50 -14.24
CA ARG A 259 13.54 20.33 -15.57
C ARG A 259 14.83 19.49 -15.60
N ARG A 260 15.02 18.62 -14.61
CA ARG A 260 16.16 17.70 -14.50
C ARG A 260 15.83 16.34 -15.14
N ILE A 261 15.47 16.35 -16.43
CA ILE A 261 15.01 15.15 -17.16
C ILE A 261 16.13 14.09 -17.24
N GLY A 262 17.39 14.49 -17.29
CA GLY A 262 18.53 13.57 -17.28
C GLY A 262 18.56 12.65 -16.06
N ASP A 263 18.21 13.16 -14.87
CA ASP A 263 18.15 12.35 -13.63
C ASP A 263 17.00 11.32 -13.67
N VAL A 264 15.94 11.61 -14.42
CA VAL A 264 14.81 10.71 -14.60
C VAL A 264 15.16 9.57 -15.57
N THR A 265 15.71 9.91 -16.73
CA THR A 265 16.05 8.92 -17.77
C THR A 265 17.22 8.02 -17.37
N HIS A 266 18.13 8.49 -16.51
CA HIS A 266 19.24 7.71 -15.99
C HIS A 266 18.90 6.93 -14.71
N ASN A 267 17.67 7.09 -14.17
CA ASN A 267 17.25 6.33 -13.00
C ASN A 267 17.13 4.85 -13.33
N GLU A 268 17.94 4.04 -12.68
CA GLU A 268 18.05 2.61 -12.97
C GLU A 268 16.84 1.83 -12.46
N GLU A 269 16.26 2.21 -11.32
CA GLU A 269 15.06 1.59 -10.78
C GLU A 269 13.87 1.75 -11.74
N LEU A 270 13.68 2.95 -12.32
CA LEU A 270 12.64 3.19 -13.32
C LEU A 270 12.82 2.30 -14.57
N ARG A 271 14.07 2.12 -15.03
CA ARG A 271 14.34 1.24 -16.18
C ARG A 271 14.05 -0.22 -15.88
N TRP A 272 14.40 -0.70 -14.68
CA TRP A 272 14.03 -2.05 -14.23
C TRP A 272 12.52 -2.20 -14.15
N PHE A 273 11.80 -1.23 -13.56
CA PHE A 273 10.36 -1.23 -13.44
C PHE A 273 9.68 -1.33 -14.81
N LEU A 274 10.02 -0.44 -15.74
CA LEU A 274 9.46 -0.45 -17.09
C LEU A 274 9.86 -1.71 -17.87
N GLY A 275 11.12 -2.16 -17.76
CA GLY A 275 11.61 -3.36 -18.42
C GLY A 275 10.85 -4.61 -18.01
N ILE A 276 10.64 -4.82 -16.71
CA ILE A 276 9.85 -5.95 -16.17
C ILE A 276 8.41 -5.86 -16.65
N PHE A 277 7.79 -4.66 -16.57
CA PHE A 277 6.42 -4.45 -17.02
C PHE A 277 6.22 -4.82 -18.50
N PHE A 278 7.01 -4.23 -19.39
CA PHE A 278 6.86 -4.47 -20.83
C PHE A 278 7.18 -5.92 -21.23
N ALA A 279 8.18 -6.54 -20.60
CA ALA A 279 8.50 -7.95 -20.83
C ALA A 279 7.35 -8.86 -20.40
N ALA A 280 6.75 -8.61 -19.23
CA ALA A 280 5.62 -9.36 -18.73
C ALA A 280 4.37 -9.17 -19.62
N VAL A 281 4.03 -7.92 -19.96
CA VAL A 281 2.89 -7.62 -20.85
C VAL A 281 3.06 -8.30 -22.20
N LEU A 282 4.23 -8.19 -22.85
CA LEU A 282 4.45 -8.82 -24.17
C LEU A 282 4.28 -10.33 -24.10
N THR A 283 4.90 -10.98 -23.12
CA THR A 283 4.83 -12.45 -22.98
C THR A 283 3.42 -12.94 -22.70
N MET A 284 2.70 -12.27 -21.78
CA MET A 284 1.32 -12.63 -21.46
C MET A 284 0.35 -12.30 -22.60
N THR A 285 0.57 -11.21 -23.36
CA THR A 285 -0.25 -10.88 -24.54
C THR A 285 -0.21 -12.01 -25.56
N VAL A 286 0.99 -12.50 -25.86
CA VAL A 286 1.14 -13.63 -26.79
C VAL A 286 0.47 -14.90 -26.27
N ALA A 287 0.62 -15.21 -24.98
CA ALA A 287 0.02 -16.37 -24.36
C ALA A 287 -1.52 -16.30 -24.32
N ASN A 288 -2.10 -15.11 -24.22
CA ASN A 288 -3.54 -14.89 -24.05
C ASN A 288 -4.30 -14.65 -25.38
N ILE A 289 -3.63 -14.56 -26.54
CA ILE A 289 -4.27 -14.28 -27.83
C ILE A 289 -5.45 -15.24 -28.10
N GLY A 290 -5.27 -16.52 -27.79
CA GLY A 290 -6.31 -17.54 -28.01
C GLY A 290 -7.59 -17.32 -27.19
N GLN A 291 -7.57 -16.52 -26.15
CA GLN A 291 -8.74 -16.20 -25.32
C GLN A 291 -9.50 -14.95 -25.80
N PHE A 292 -8.80 -13.99 -26.41
CA PHE A 292 -9.36 -12.69 -26.77
C PHE A 292 -9.64 -12.54 -28.29
N GLY A 293 -9.24 -13.48 -29.11
CA GLY A 293 -9.50 -13.46 -30.55
C GLY A 293 -8.69 -12.41 -31.34
N SER A 294 -8.12 -11.40 -30.70
CA SER A 294 -7.27 -10.38 -31.34
C SER A 294 -6.07 -10.00 -30.47
N PHE A 295 -4.96 -9.61 -31.13
CA PHE A 295 -3.76 -9.12 -30.44
C PHE A 295 -4.05 -7.83 -29.67
N GLY A 296 -4.85 -6.92 -30.25
CA GLY A 296 -5.16 -5.63 -29.61
C GLY A 296 -5.95 -5.78 -28.31
N GLU A 297 -6.97 -6.63 -28.30
CA GLU A 297 -7.79 -6.91 -27.12
C GLU A 297 -6.97 -7.65 -26.05
N SER A 298 -6.19 -8.65 -26.47
CA SER A 298 -5.25 -9.34 -25.57
C SER A 298 -4.26 -8.36 -24.93
N LEU A 299 -3.66 -7.46 -25.71
CA LEU A 299 -2.74 -6.45 -25.21
C LEU A 299 -3.42 -5.49 -24.21
N HIS A 300 -4.63 -5.05 -24.51
CA HIS A 300 -5.39 -4.13 -23.67
C HIS A 300 -5.65 -4.71 -22.26
N HIS A 301 -6.25 -5.90 -22.20
CA HIS A 301 -6.57 -6.56 -20.94
C HIS A 301 -5.32 -7.03 -20.19
N THR A 302 -4.31 -7.50 -20.91
CA THR A 302 -3.04 -7.92 -20.32
C THR A 302 -2.29 -6.73 -19.72
N ALA A 303 -2.22 -5.59 -20.43
CA ALA A 303 -1.59 -4.38 -19.93
C ALA A 303 -2.31 -3.84 -18.69
N PHE A 304 -3.65 -3.83 -18.68
CA PHE A 304 -4.43 -3.40 -17.54
C PHE A 304 -4.15 -4.26 -16.30
N ASN A 305 -4.31 -5.59 -16.41
CA ASN A 305 -4.16 -6.48 -15.27
C ASN A 305 -2.69 -6.58 -14.80
N ALA A 306 -1.71 -6.54 -15.73
CA ALA A 306 -0.30 -6.46 -15.39
C ALA A 306 0.03 -5.15 -14.64
N ALA A 307 -0.47 -4.00 -15.12
CA ALA A 307 -0.30 -2.72 -14.44
C ALA A 307 -0.94 -2.75 -13.05
N SER A 308 -2.13 -3.31 -12.94
CA SER A 308 -2.87 -3.43 -11.69
C SER A 308 -2.11 -4.23 -10.64
N VAL A 309 -1.64 -5.42 -10.99
CA VAL A 309 -0.91 -6.31 -10.07
C VAL A 309 0.49 -5.77 -9.76
N TYR A 310 1.20 -5.25 -10.76
CA TYR A 310 2.57 -4.76 -10.58
C TYR A 310 2.62 -3.42 -9.81
N SER A 311 1.62 -2.56 -9.99
CA SER A 311 1.45 -1.36 -9.17
C SER A 311 0.86 -1.65 -7.80
N THR A 312 0.48 -2.90 -7.53
CA THR A 312 -0.24 -3.34 -6.33
C THR A 312 -1.58 -2.63 -6.13
N THR A 313 -2.26 -2.24 -7.22
CA THR A 313 -3.57 -1.58 -7.14
C THR A 313 -4.70 -2.59 -6.99
N GLY A 314 -4.66 -3.73 -7.71
CA GLY A 314 -5.62 -4.81 -7.52
C GLY A 314 -6.94 -4.70 -8.31
N PHE A 315 -7.10 -3.75 -9.23
CA PHE A 315 -8.25 -3.73 -10.13
C PHE A 315 -8.17 -4.84 -11.18
N ALA A 316 -9.31 -5.30 -11.66
CA ALA A 316 -9.39 -6.29 -12.74
C ALA A 316 -10.31 -5.80 -13.86
N SER A 317 -9.85 -5.89 -15.11
CA SER A 317 -10.66 -5.64 -16.31
C SER A 317 -11.32 -6.90 -16.86
N VAL A 318 -10.79 -8.07 -16.50
CA VAL A 318 -11.29 -9.41 -16.80
C VAL A 318 -10.88 -10.35 -15.67
N ASP A 319 -11.52 -11.51 -15.61
CA ASP A 319 -11.16 -12.56 -14.67
C ASP A 319 -9.86 -13.27 -15.14
N PHE A 320 -8.73 -12.79 -14.63
CA PHE A 320 -7.42 -13.33 -14.98
C PHE A 320 -7.14 -14.72 -14.37
N ASP A 321 -7.99 -15.20 -13.47
CA ASP A 321 -7.86 -16.57 -12.95
C ASP A 321 -8.11 -17.64 -14.05
N LYS A 322 -8.85 -17.26 -15.10
CA LYS A 322 -9.08 -18.09 -16.29
C LYS A 322 -7.94 -18.07 -17.32
N TRP A 323 -6.88 -17.28 -17.10
CA TRP A 323 -5.75 -17.20 -18.01
C TRP A 323 -4.89 -18.46 -18.04
N PRO A 324 -4.12 -18.68 -19.11
CA PRO A 324 -3.16 -19.78 -19.20
C PRO A 324 -2.17 -19.76 -18.02
N THR A 325 -1.72 -20.94 -17.60
CA THR A 325 -0.81 -21.11 -16.45
C THR A 325 0.44 -20.22 -16.55
N ILE A 326 0.99 -20.04 -17.77
CA ILE A 326 2.14 -19.15 -17.96
C ILE A 326 1.82 -17.72 -17.58
N SER A 327 0.63 -17.19 -17.94
CA SER A 327 0.20 -15.84 -17.59
C SER A 327 -0.03 -15.72 -16.09
N LYS A 328 -0.68 -16.70 -15.44
CA LYS A 328 -0.83 -16.73 -13.98
C LYS A 328 0.52 -16.77 -13.24
N SER A 329 1.48 -17.54 -13.74
CA SER A 329 2.83 -17.61 -13.19
C SER A 329 3.56 -16.26 -13.29
N ILE A 330 3.43 -15.56 -14.42
CA ILE A 330 4.00 -14.21 -14.59
C ILE A 330 3.30 -13.22 -13.66
N MET A 331 1.96 -13.28 -13.52
CA MET A 331 1.21 -12.45 -12.58
C MET A 331 1.70 -12.65 -11.13
N LEU A 332 1.93 -13.92 -10.72
CA LEU A 332 2.49 -14.23 -9.39
C LEU A 332 3.88 -13.60 -9.19
N LEU A 333 4.74 -13.62 -10.22
CA LEU A 333 6.04 -12.94 -10.18
C LEU A 333 5.90 -11.41 -10.09
N LEU A 334 4.92 -10.82 -10.78
CA LEU A 334 4.62 -9.39 -10.67
C LEU A 334 4.11 -9.02 -9.28
N MET A 335 3.28 -9.87 -8.64
CA MET A 335 2.84 -9.71 -7.25
C MET A 335 4.03 -9.55 -6.29
N PHE A 336 5.07 -10.35 -6.53
CA PHE A 336 6.27 -10.33 -5.72
C PHE A 336 7.11 -9.05 -5.92
N CYS A 337 7.28 -8.59 -7.16
CA CYS A 337 8.22 -7.51 -7.50
C CYS A 337 7.79 -6.14 -6.97
N GLY A 338 6.51 -5.78 -7.07
CA GLY A 338 5.95 -4.49 -6.63
C GLY A 338 6.49 -3.25 -7.36
N GLY A 339 6.05 -2.06 -6.96
CA GLY A 339 6.43 -0.78 -7.58
C GLY A 339 7.80 -0.23 -7.16
N CYS A 340 8.09 1.01 -7.56
CA CYS A 340 9.34 1.69 -7.22
C CYS A 340 9.39 2.13 -5.75
N THR A 341 10.59 2.25 -5.21
CA THR A 341 10.86 2.87 -3.91
C THR A 341 10.36 4.32 -3.88
N GLY A 342 9.66 4.71 -2.82
CA GLY A 342 9.10 6.06 -2.72
C GLY A 342 7.90 6.31 -3.64
N SER A 343 7.20 5.24 -4.03
CA SER A 343 5.87 5.24 -4.62
C SER A 343 4.81 4.81 -3.60
N THR A 344 3.54 4.87 -3.98
CA THR A 344 2.41 4.38 -3.16
C THR A 344 2.28 2.86 -3.18
N ALA A 345 2.85 2.17 -4.17
CA ALA A 345 2.76 0.73 -4.35
C ALA A 345 3.36 -0.07 -3.18
N GLY A 346 2.83 -1.27 -2.95
CA GLY A 346 3.35 -2.28 -2.03
C GLY A 346 4.46 -3.15 -2.65
N GLY A 347 4.55 -4.42 -2.24
CA GLY A 347 5.52 -5.40 -2.74
C GLY A 347 6.96 -5.18 -2.26
N ILE A 348 7.89 -6.01 -2.76
CA ILE A 348 9.31 -6.00 -2.34
C ILE A 348 10.08 -4.77 -2.82
N LYS A 349 9.51 -3.95 -3.67
CA LYS A 349 10.12 -2.81 -4.36
C LYS A 349 11.17 -3.21 -5.41
N THR A 350 11.02 -2.61 -6.59
CA THR A 350 11.88 -2.88 -7.76
C THR A 350 13.37 -2.67 -7.45
N SER A 351 13.73 -1.69 -6.62
CA SER A 351 15.14 -1.45 -6.23
C SER A 351 15.76 -2.61 -5.48
N ARG A 352 15.01 -3.27 -4.57
CA ARG A 352 15.49 -4.45 -3.85
C ARG A 352 15.67 -5.65 -4.78
N VAL A 353 14.73 -5.86 -5.70
CA VAL A 353 14.85 -6.90 -6.73
C VAL A 353 16.09 -6.67 -7.59
N ALA A 354 16.33 -5.43 -8.04
CA ALA A 354 17.53 -5.09 -8.80
C ALA A 354 18.83 -5.35 -8.00
N ILE A 355 18.86 -4.99 -6.71
CA ILE A 355 20.01 -5.25 -5.82
C ILE A 355 20.24 -6.75 -5.66
N LEU A 356 19.18 -7.55 -5.41
CA LEU A 356 19.29 -9.01 -5.24
C LEU A 356 19.82 -9.68 -6.50
N VAL A 357 19.25 -9.37 -7.67
CA VAL A 357 19.68 -9.91 -8.96
C VAL A 357 21.14 -9.56 -9.25
N LYS A 358 21.52 -8.29 -9.08
CA LYS A 358 22.92 -7.86 -9.29
C LYS A 358 23.88 -8.52 -8.31
N ASN A 359 23.47 -8.68 -7.04
CA ASN A 359 24.28 -9.32 -6.02
C ASN A 359 24.48 -10.81 -6.37
N ALA A 360 23.43 -11.52 -6.79
CA ALA A 360 23.53 -12.91 -7.22
C ALA A 360 24.52 -13.06 -8.40
N PHE A 361 24.44 -12.18 -9.42
CA PHE A 361 25.40 -12.19 -10.53
C PHE A 361 26.84 -11.86 -10.09
N ASN A 362 27.02 -10.97 -9.10
CA ASN A 362 28.35 -10.69 -8.56
C ASN A 362 28.93 -11.89 -7.84
N GLU A 363 28.11 -12.59 -7.03
CA GLU A 363 28.56 -13.81 -6.34
C GLU A 363 28.91 -14.93 -7.34
N LEU A 364 28.09 -15.16 -8.38
CA LEU A 364 28.43 -16.11 -9.45
C LEU A 364 29.78 -15.79 -10.11
N ARG A 365 30.04 -14.49 -10.38
CA ARG A 365 31.34 -14.05 -10.93
C ARG A 365 32.50 -14.27 -9.97
N ARG A 366 32.26 -14.09 -8.66
CA ARG A 366 33.27 -14.39 -7.62
C ARG A 366 33.63 -15.86 -7.57
N PHE A 367 32.64 -16.77 -7.70
CA PHE A 367 32.93 -18.20 -7.79
C PHE A 367 33.76 -18.53 -9.04
N ALA A 368 33.45 -17.92 -10.19
CA ALA A 368 34.23 -18.13 -11.42
C ALA A 368 35.62 -17.49 -11.39
N HIS A 369 35.75 -16.33 -10.71
CA HIS A 369 37.00 -15.56 -10.61
C HIS A 369 37.22 -15.06 -9.17
N PRO A 370 37.86 -15.85 -8.28
CA PRO A 370 37.99 -15.53 -6.85
C PRO A 370 38.67 -14.19 -6.53
N LYS A 371 39.52 -13.68 -7.45
CA LYS A 371 40.15 -12.34 -7.33
C LYS A 371 39.27 -11.19 -7.82
N TYR A 372 38.05 -11.48 -8.31
CA TYR A 372 37.15 -10.45 -8.81
C TYR A 372 36.56 -9.63 -7.65
N VAL A 373 36.90 -8.35 -7.62
CA VAL A 373 36.35 -7.38 -6.65
C VAL A 373 35.64 -6.28 -7.42
N ARG A 374 34.32 -6.30 -7.41
CA ARG A 374 33.51 -5.24 -7.99
C ARG A 374 32.41 -4.81 -7.02
N SER A 375 32.39 -3.52 -6.70
CA SER A 375 31.31 -2.94 -5.92
C SER A 375 29.99 -2.95 -6.70
N LEU A 376 28.90 -3.35 -6.05
CA LEU A 376 27.54 -3.23 -6.60
C LEU A 376 27.18 -1.75 -6.74
N LYS A 377 26.66 -1.36 -7.90
CA LYS A 377 26.23 0.02 -8.17
C LYS A 377 24.73 0.05 -8.49
N LEU A 378 24.03 1.09 -8.01
CA LEU A 378 22.67 1.45 -8.37
C LEU A 378 22.67 2.97 -8.67
N ASP A 379 22.08 3.38 -9.77
CA ASP A 379 22.15 4.78 -10.27
C ASP A 379 23.60 5.35 -10.33
N GLY A 380 24.56 4.50 -10.71
CA GLY A 380 26.00 4.88 -10.76
C GLY A 380 26.67 5.00 -9.39
N LYS A 381 25.94 4.92 -8.27
CA LYS A 381 26.46 5.02 -6.90
C LYS A 381 26.74 3.64 -6.33
N VAL A 382 27.82 3.51 -5.57
CA VAL A 382 28.15 2.26 -4.88
C VAL A 382 27.14 1.99 -3.77
N VAL A 383 26.52 0.81 -3.80
CA VAL A 383 25.66 0.32 -2.73
C VAL A 383 26.55 -0.25 -1.62
N SER A 384 26.41 0.27 -0.39
CA SER A 384 27.20 -0.19 0.74
C SER A 384 26.81 -1.60 1.19
N GLU A 385 27.79 -2.36 1.71
CA GLU A 385 27.57 -3.71 2.24
C GLU A 385 26.43 -3.81 3.27
N PRO A 386 26.28 -2.85 4.23
CA PRO A 386 25.15 -2.86 5.15
C PRO A 386 23.78 -2.81 4.46
N VAL A 387 23.67 -2.10 3.33
CA VAL A 387 22.42 -2.04 2.55
C VAL A 387 22.15 -3.38 1.87
N ILE A 388 23.15 -3.99 1.24
CA ILE A 388 23.01 -5.31 0.60
C ILE A 388 22.59 -6.35 1.64
N ARG A 389 23.25 -6.38 2.80
CA ARG A 389 22.92 -7.26 3.92
C ARG A 389 21.48 -7.03 4.40
N SER A 390 21.06 -5.76 4.56
CA SER A 390 19.70 -5.41 4.99
C SER A 390 18.64 -5.92 4.00
N VAL A 391 18.88 -5.81 2.71
CA VAL A 391 17.99 -6.32 1.65
C VAL A 391 17.91 -7.84 1.70
N THR A 392 19.03 -8.55 1.87
CA THR A 392 19.05 -10.02 1.98
C THR A 392 18.31 -10.51 3.22
N VAL A 393 18.54 -9.87 4.38
CA VAL A 393 17.85 -10.23 5.63
C VAL A 393 16.35 -9.95 5.51
N TYR A 394 15.95 -8.80 4.94
CA TYR A 394 14.54 -8.50 4.68
C TYR A 394 13.87 -9.60 3.85
N PHE A 395 14.53 -10.04 2.78
CA PHE A 395 14.05 -11.10 1.91
C PHE A 395 13.89 -12.43 2.65
N SER A 396 14.86 -12.82 3.47
CA SER A 396 14.78 -14.04 4.26
C SER A 396 13.63 -14.00 5.28
N VAL A 397 13.43 -12.87 5.94
CA VAL A 397 12.35 -12.70 6.93
C VAL A 397 10.98 -12.73 6.28
N ILE A 398 10.79 -12.03 5.14
CA ILE A 398 9.48 -12.02 4.46
C ILE A 398 9.09 -13.42 3.96
N ILE A 399 10.05 -14.20 3.43
CA ILE A 399 9.81 -15.60 3.05
C ILE A 399 9.40 -16.43 4.28
N GLY A 400 10.07 -16.26 5.40
CA GLY A 400 9.70 -16.93 6.66
C GLY A 400 8.27 -16.62 7.09
N ILE A 401 7.86 -15.34 7.02
CA ILE A 401 6.48 -14.93 7.34
C ILE A 401 5.51 -15.58 6.34
N ILE A 402 5.78 -15.51 5.04
CA ILE A 402 4.94 -16.12 4.00
C ILE A 402 4.69 -17.60 4.29
N ILE A 403 5.74 -18.37 4.57
CA ILE A 403 5.61 -19.80 4.87
C ILE A 403 4.71 -20.03 6.08
N VAL A 404 4.93 -19.29 7.17
CA VAL A 404 4.13 -19.41 8.39
C VAL A 404 2.68 -19.02 8.11
N SER A 405 2.42 -17.91 7.42
CA SER A 405 1.07 -17.45 7.08
C SER A 405 0.33 -18.44 6.19
N ILE A 406 1.01 -19.04 5.19
CA ILE A 406 0.37 -20.09 4.35
C ILE A 406 -0.08 -21.28 5.21
N ILE A 407 0.78 -21.76 6.13
CA ILE A 407 0.42 -22.87 7.03
C ILE A 407 -0.80 -22.50 7.88
N LEU A 408 -0.84 -21.28 8.45
CA LEU A 408 -1.93 -20.84 9.30
C LEU A 408 -3.24 -20.63 8.51
N VAL A 409 -3.17 -20.09 7.31
CA VAL A 409 -4.35 -19.87 6.44
C VAL A 409 -4.87 -21.17 5.87
N SER A 410 -4.01 -22.13 5.51
CA SER A 410 -4.41 -23.44 5.00
C SER A 410 -5.20 -24.26 6.02
N ALA A 411 -5.09 -23.98 7.32
CA ALA A 411 -5.93 -24.56 8.36
C ALA A 411 -7.44 -24.30 8.15
N ASN A 412 -7.80 -23.36 7.29
CA ASN A 412 -9.19 -23.05 6.91
C ASN A 412 -9.78 -24.05 5.88
N GLY A 413 -8.98 -24.99 5.37
CA GLY A 413 -9.41 -26.05 4.45
C GLY A 413 -9.42 -25.67 2.97
N PHE A 414 -8.87 -24.50 2.58
CA PHE A 414 -8.70 -24.13 1.17
C PHE A 414 -7.52 -24.88 0.54
N ASP A 415 -7.56 -24.99 -0.80
CA ASP A 415 -6.47 -25.56 -1.58
C ASP A 415 -5.19 -24.72 -1.47
N PHE A 416 -4.06 -25.32 -1.86
CA PHE A 416 -2.75 -24.69 -1.73
C PHE A 416 -2.64 -23.41 -2.56
N GLU A 417 -3.17 -23.38 -3.80
CA GLU A 417 -3.10 -22.21 -4.69
C GLU A 417 -3.89 -21.02 -4.10
N SER A 418 -5.08 -21.28 -3.57
CA SER A 418 -5.88 -20.27 -2.85
C SER A 418 -5.15 -19.72 -1.62
N SER A 419 -4.62 -20.61 -0.77
CA SER A 419 -3.91 -20.20 0.46
C SER A 419 -2.64 -19.41 0.14
N LEU A 420 -1.84 -19.85 -0.83
CA LEU A 420 -0.63 -19.16 -1.29
C LEU A 420 -0.96 -17.78 -1.83
N SER A 421 -1.93 -17.70 -2.74
CA SER A 421 -2.27 -16.43 -3.40
C SER A 421 -2.93 -15.43 -2.45
N ALA A 422 -3.73 -15.89 -1.48
CA ALA A 422 -4.29 -15.03 -0.43
C ALA A 422 -3.20 -14.38 0.42
N VAL A 423 -2.20 -15.16 0.85
CA VAL A 423 -1.05 -14.63 1.60
C VAL A 423 -0.24 -13.66 0.74
N PHE A 424 0.03 -13.98 -0.53
CA PHE A 424 0.75 -13.08 -1.44
C PHE A 424 -0.03 -11.78 -1.67
N ALA A 425 -1.34 -11.86 -1.93
CA ALA A 425 -2.19 -10.70 -2.11
C ALA A 425 -2.18 -9.77 -0.89
N CYS A 426 -2.16 -10.31 0.32
CA CYS A 426 -2.17 -9.55 1.56
C CYS A 426 -0.79 -9.00 1.93
N ILE A 427 0.27 -9.83 1.93
CA ILE A 427 1.61 -9.40 2.37
C ILE A 427 2.28 -8.43 1.39
N PHE A 428 1.94 -8.51 0.09
CA PHE A 428 2.43 -7.58 -0.91
C PHE A 428 1.46 -6.43 -1.19
N ASN A 429 0.35 -6.35 -0.46
CA ASN A 429 -0.66 -5.29 -0.54
C ASN A 429 -1.23 -5.11 -1.96
N ILE A 430 -1.78 -6.18 -2.56
CA ILE A 430 -2.24 -6.20 -3.97
C ILE A 430 -3.76 -6.28 -4.07
N GLY A 431 -4.41 -7.06 -3.19
CA GLY A 431 -5.86 -7.27 -3.15
C GLY A 431 -6.29 -8.63 -3.67
N PRO A 432 -6.50 -8.84 -4.98
CA PRO A 432 -6.92 -10.12 -5.51
C PRO A 432 -5.79 -11.16 -5.53
N GLY A 433 -6.16 -12.41 -5.24
CA GLY A 433 -5.34 -13.59 -5.44
C GLY A 433 -5.76 -14.41 -6.66
N PHE A 434 -5.75 -15.74 -6.51
CA PHE A 434 -6.22 -16.72 -7.49
C PHE A 434 -7.24 -17.66 -6.85
N HIS A 435 -7.96 -18.44 -7.66
CA HIS A 435 -8.98 -19.41 -7.25
C HIS A 435 -10.03 -18.81 -6.29
N ALA A 436 -10.13 -19.32 -5.06
CA ALA A 436 -11.12 -18.88 -4.09
C ALA A 436 -11.01 -17.37 -3.74
N PHE A 437 -9.88 -16.74 -4.01
CA PHE A 437 -9.60 -15.32 -3.75
C PHE A 437 -9.26 -14.55 -5.02
N GLY A 438 -9.73 -15.04 -6.18
CA GLY A 438 -9.53 -14.42 -7.48
C GLY A 438 -10.17 -13.02 -7.60
N PRO A 439 -9.98 -12.35 -8.76
CA PRO A 439 -10.40 -10.97 -8.95
C PRO A 439 -11.92 -10.73 -8.89
N THR A 440 -12.72 -11.78 -9.04
CA THR A 440 -14.18 -11.75 -8.93
C THR A 440 -14.70 -12.38 -7.64
N ALA A 441 -13.81 -12.82 -6.76
CA ALA A 441 -14.11 -13.44 -5.48
C ALA A 441 -13.85 -12.49 -4.31
N SER A 442 -14.16 -12.93 -3.08
CA SER A 442 -13.96 -12.16 -1.86
C SER A 442 -13.34 -13.01 -0.75
N PHE A 443 -12.77 -12.34 0.25
CA PHE A 443 -12.19 -12.98 1.44
C PHE A 443 -13.24 -13.33 2.51
N THR A 444 -14.53 -13.19 2.19
CA THR A 444 -15.66 -13.51 3.10
C THR A 444 -15.59 -14.93 3.68
N PRO A 445 -15.26 -16.01 2.91
CA PRO A 445 -15.28 -17.38 3.42
C PRO A 445 -14.22 -17.70 4.47
N LEU A 446 -13.25 -16.80 4.71
CA LEU A 446 -12.21 -17.01 5.71
C LEU A 446 -12.74 -16.95 7.14
N SER A 447 -12.18 -17.78 8.01
CA SER A 447 -12.40 -17.69 9.45
C SER A 447 -11.83 -16.38 10.03
N ASN A 448 -12.35 -15.96 11.19
CA ASN A 448 -11.83 -14.79 11.89
C ASN A 448 -10.33 -14.93 12.21
N PHE A 449 -9.84 -16.13 12.46
CA PHE A 449 -8.41 -16.39 12.69
C PHE A 449 -7.58 -16.12 11.42
N SER A 450 -8.00 -16.67 10.27
CA SER A 450 -7.29 -16.43 9.00
C SER A 450 -7.36 -14.96 8.58
N LYS A 451 -8.48 -14.26 8.82
CA LYS A 451 -8.59 -12.81 8.62
C LYS A 451 -7.62 -12.04 9.52
N LEU A 452 -7.41 -12.47 10.77
CA LEU A 452 -6.42 -11.85 11.67
C LEU A 452 -4.99 -12.06 11.16
N VAL A 453 -4.64 -13.27 10.70
CA VAL A 453 -3.32 -13.57 10.10
C VAL A 453 -3.07 -12.69 8.88
N LEU A 454 -4.02 -12.65 7.95
CA LEU A 454 -3.88 -11.83 6.75
C LEU A 454 -3.89 -10.32 7.06
N THR A 455 -4.61 -9.86 8.08
CA THR A 455 -4.52 -8.47 8.58
C THR A 455 -3.11 -8.16 9.08
N PHE A 456 -2.48 -9.08 9.80
CA PHE A 456 -1.08 -8.95 10.20
C PHE A 456 -0.16 -8.88 8.96
N ASP A 457 -0.37 -9.73 7.96
CA ASP A 457 0.42 -9.74 6.72
C ASP A 457 0.30 -8.42 5.96
N MET A 458 -0.91 -7.85 5.83
CA MET A 458 -1.13 -6.54 5.22
C MET A 458 -0.36 -5.42 5.94
N LEU A 459 -0.41 -5.41 7.28
CA LEU A 459 0.31 -4.44 8.10
C LEU A 459 1.84 -4.65 8.00
N ALA A 460 2.30 -5.89 8.00
CA ALA A 460 3.71 -6.24 7.90
C ALA A 460 4.29 -5.84 6.54
N GLY A 461 3.56 -6.11 5.45
CA GLY A 461 3.94 -5.69 4.10
C GLY A 461 4.05 -4.19 3.96
N ARG A 462 3.03 -3.44 4.43
CA ARG A 462 2.99 -1.98 4.33
C ARG A 462 4.07 -1.28 5.16
N LEU A 463 4.32 -1.77 6.36
CA LEU A 463 5.31 -1.23 7.30
C LEU A 463 6.74 -1.75 7.06
N GLU A 464 6.97 -2.49 5.97
CA GLU A 464 8.26 -3.09 5.64
C GLU A 464 8.87 -3.94 6.79
N LEU A 465 8.03 -4.70 7.47
CA LEU A 465 8.28 -5.68 8.51
C LEU A 465 8.79 -5.09 9.85
N TRP A 466 9.88 -4.29 9.83
CA TRP A 466 10.64 -3.92 11.04
C TRP A 466 9.82 -3.19 12.09
N PRO A 467 9.01 -2.16 11.76
CA PRO A 467 8.20 -1.46 12.78
C PRO A 467 7.23 -2.39 13.50
N LEU A 468 6.58 -3.31 12.76
CA LEU A 468 5.62 -4.26 13.33
C LEU A 468 6.32 -5.34 14.17
N LEU A 469 7.40 -5.95 13.64
CA LEU A 469 8.15 -6.99 14.33
C LEU A 469 8.79 -6.49 15.63
N LEU A 470 9.21 -5.22 15.70
CA LEU A 470 9.73 -4.61 16.91
C LEU A 470 8.73 -4.59 18.07
N LEU A 471 7.42 -4.63 17.81
CA LEU A 471 6.41 -4.72 18.87
C LEU A 471 6.49 -6.04 19.63
N PHE A 472 6.96 -7.11 19.01
CA PHE A 472 7.09 -8.45 19.62
C PHE A 472 8.42 -8.66 20.34
N VAL A 473 9.36 -7.72 20.23
CA VAL A 473 10.66 -7.83 20.90
C VAL A 473 10.58 -7.26 22.32
N PRO A 474 10.75 -8.07 23.41
CA PRO A 474 10.59 -7.61 24.79
C PRO A 474 11.52 -6.45 25.18
N SER A 475 12.72 -6.37 24.61
CA SER A 475 13.67 -5.27 24.86
C SER A 475 13.17 -3.92 24.32
N THR A 476 12.20 -3.93 23.39
CA THR A 476 11.54 -2.72 22.88
C THR A 476 10.79 -2.00 24.01
N TRP A 477 10.18 -2.72 24.92
CA TRP A 477 9.32 -2.18 25.97
C TRP A 477 10.08 -1.81 27.25
N LYS A 478 11.34 -2.23 27.41
CA LYS A 478 12.16 -1.91 28.59
C LYS A 478 12.50 -0.41 28.62
N LYS A 479 12.44 0.21 29.82
CA LYS A 479 12.95 1.55 30.05
C LYS A 479 14.45 1.57 29.76
N ARG A 480 14.94 2.63 29.15
CA ARG A 480 16.36 2.85 28.90
C ARG A 480 17.07 2.97 30.25
N ALA A 481 18.07 2.17 30.50
CA ALA A 481 19.04 2.47 31.55
C ALA A 481 19.75 3.76 31.13
N VAL A 482 19.55 4.83 31.87
CA VAL A 482 20.33 6.06 31.69
C VAL A 482 21.73 5.71 32.24
N TYR A 483 22.63 5.35 31.33
CA TYR A 483 24.04 5.41 31.70
C TYR A 483 24.35 6.89 31.96
N LYS A 484 24.51 7.23 33.27
CA LYS A 484 25.09 8.48 33.72
C LYS A 484 26.56 8.54 33.34
#